data_2c797a1ab2def3479c9839b02b68907b
#
_entry.id   2c797a1ab2def3479c9839b02b68907b
#
_cell.length_a   1.000
_cell.length_b   1.000
_cell.length_c   1.000
_cell.angle_alpha   90.00
_cell.angle_beta   90.00
_cell.angle_gamma   90.00
#
_symmetry.space_group_name_H-M   'P 1'
#
loop_
_entity.id
_entity.type
_entity.pdbx_description
1 polymer ?
#
loop_
_entity_poly.entity_id
_entity_poly.type
_entity_poly.pdbx_seq_one_letter_code
_entity_poly.pdbx_strand_id
1 'polypeptide(L)'
;MDRLGSARARLVMCTALVLIAAACGSDDKASTATTATTTAAADTTATPATTATAATTAAPAANGTGTTSPDSGLQHETFTTADGTVIDYVMVVPPDREVGKEGKVVFAFPPGGQDLDTTENVVNGRWRDEALKRGWVVVSPAAPESGLYYSDKSAKYVPELLDAIAKQYPPEGGKFDLGGVSNGGLSAFKAALDYPERFRSLVVFPGYSQDGGDDPNLSKLKDIGVAMFVGGEDTGWRQASELTEKTLKDLGYKVELHVVEGSGHIIESLTGADLFDAMERVRA
;
A
#
# COMPACT_ATOMS: atom_id res chain seq x y z
N MET A 1 0.11 -50.74 46.48
CA MET A 1 0.88 -49.88 47.39
C MET A 1 1.26 -48.67 46.59
N ASP A 2 0.35 -47.67 46.52
CA ASP A 2 0.25 -46.41 47.22
C ASP A 2 1.48 -45.53 46.98
N ARG A 3 1.37 -44.36 46.35
CA ARG A 3 0.76 -43.11 46.82
C ARG A 3 0.57 -42.07 45.72
N LEU A 4 -0.63 -41.50 45.71
CA LEU A 4 -1.01 -40.25 45.08
C LEU A 4 -0.22 -39.05 45.65
N GLY A 5 0.13 -38.09 44.79
CA GLY A 5 0.66 -36.77 45.11
C GLY A 5 0.04 -35.68 44.25
N SER A 6 -1.10 -35.16 44.75
CA SER A 6 -1.83 -34.01 44.21
C SER A 6 -1.07 -32.72 44.54
N ALA A 7 -0.77 -31.88 43.54
CA ALA A 7 -0.34 -30.50 43.71
C ALA A 7 -1.33 -29.55 43.07
N ARG A 8 -1.99 -28.76 43.92
CA ARG A 8 -2.98 -27.73 43.59
C ARG A 8 -2.32 -26.52 43.00
N ALA A 9 -2.75 -26.06 41.83
CA ALA A 9 -2.45 -24.78 41.28
C ALA A 9 -3.15 -23.66 42.07
N ARG A 10 -2.42 -22.63 42.48
CA ARG A 10 -2.95 -21.40 43.05
C ARG A 10 -3.09 -20.35 41.97
N LEU A 11 -4.33 -19.97 41.71
CA LEU A 11 -4.73 -18.85 40.89
C LEU A 11 -4.46 -17.53 41.66
N VAL A 12 -3.58 -16.67 41.14
CA VAL A 12 -3.40 -15.31 41.66
C VAL A 12 -4.11 -14.34 40.73
N MET A 13 -5.19 -13.80 41.23
CA MET A 13 -6.01 -12.78 40.59
C MET A 13 -5.47 -11.41 41.01
N CYS A 14 -4.81 -10.67 40.12
CA CYS A 14 -4.43 -9.27 40.31
C CYS A 14 -5.51 -8.37 39.73
N THR A 15 -6.31 -7.78 40.57
CA THR A 15 -7.25 -6.71 40.26
C THR A 15 -6.50 -5.36 40.23
N ALA A 16 -6.42 -4.71 39.09
CA ALA A 16 -5.94 -3.34 38.96
C ALA A 16 -7.13 -2.37 38.95
N LEU A 17 -7.11 -1.49 39.94
CA LEU A 17 -8.09 -0.43 40.18
C LEU A 17 -7.76 0.77 39.30
N VAL A 18 -8.67 1.20 38.40
CA VAL A 18 -8.56 2.43 37.63
C VAL A 18 -9.25 3.56 38.39
N LEU A 19 -8.50 4.59 38.77
CA LEU A 19 -9.00 5.84 39.32
C LEU A 19 -9.29 6.83 38.17
N ILE A 20 -10.56 7.20 38.03
CA ILE A 20 -11.02 8.29 37.17
C ILE A 20 -11.06 9.57 38.01
N ALA A 21 -10.29 10.58 37.64
CA ALA A 21 -10.42 11.93 38.17
C ALA A 21 -11.20 12.80 37.19
N ALA A 22 -12.39 13.22 37.59
CA ALA A 22 -13.19 14.23 36.92
C ALA A 22 -12.78 15.62 37.38
N ALA A 23 -12.55 16.56 36.48
CA ALA A 23 -12.49 17.98 36.79
C ALA A 23 -13.49 18.72 35.92
N CYS A 24 -14.49 19.30 36.56
CA CYS A 24 -15.47 20.24 36.02
C CYS A 24 -14.86 21.62 35.86
N GLY A 25 -15.21 22.32 34.79
CA GLY A 25 -15.02 23.76 34.63
C GLY A 25 -15.99 24.28 33.60
N SER A 26 -17.08 24.85 34.08
CA SER A 26 -18.11 25.59 33.34
C SER A 26 -17.63 26.99 32.98
N ASP A 27 -18.03 27.54 31.83
CA ASP A 27 -18.58 28.90 31.73
C ASP A 27 -19.31 29.13 30.38
N ASP A 28 -20.53 29.63 30.56
CA ASP A 28 -21.53 30.02 29.56
C ASP A 28 -21.11 31.21 28.68
N LYS A 29 -21.52 31.23 27.42
CA LYS A 29 -22.18 32.43 26.86
C LYS A 29 -23.01 32.08 25.63
N ALA A 30 -24.30 32.31 25.78
CA ALA A 30 -25.29 32.33 24.72
C ALA A 30 -25.16 33.56 23.81
N SER A 31 -25.46 33.43 22.52
CA SER A 31 -25.97 34.54 21.69
C SER A 31 -26.79 34.03 20.52
N THR A 32 -28.07 34.17 20.69
CA THR A 32 -29.20 34.54 19.81
C THR A 32 -29.19 34.21 18.30
N ALA A 33 -30.26 33.54 17.96
CA ALA A 33 -30.82 33.31 16.64
C ALA A 33 -31.23 34.60 15.89
N THR A 34 -31.13 34.56 14.55
CA THR A 34 -32.01 35.38 13.70
C THR A 34 -32.45 34.55 12.50
N THR A 35 -33.73 34.29 12.47
CA THR A 35 -34.50 33.68 11.38
C THR A 35 -34.81 34.74 10.35
N ALA A 36 -34.60 34.44 9.07
CA ALA A 36 -35.24 35.18 7.98
C ALA A 36 -35.75 34.20 6.93
N THR A 37 -37.08 34.12 6.91
CA THR A 37 -37.92 33.48 5.90
C THR A 37 -38.15 34.48 4.78
N THR A 38 -38.00 34.10 3.50
CA THR A 38 -38.69 34.76 2.39
C THR A 38 -39.01 33.79 1.24
N THR A 39 -40.20 33.71 0.97
CA THR A 39 -41.19 33.12 0.12
C THR A 39 -40.85 32.95 -1.37
N ALA A 40 -41.54 31.97 -1.94
CA ALA A 40 -41.62 31.46 -3.30
C ALA A 40 -42.01 32.46 -4.39
N ALA A 41 -41.61 32.14 -5.62
CA ALA A 41 -42.47 32.35 -6.81
C ALA A 41 -42.10 31.28 -7.87
N ALA A 42 -43.14 30.58 -8.31
CA ALA A 42 -43.15 29.69 -9.47
C ALA A 42 -43.32 30.49 -10.76
N ASP A 43 -42.70 30.08 -11.84
CA ASP A 43 -43.41 30.07 -13.14
C ASP A 43 -42.78 29.15 -14.20
N THR A 44 -43.58 28.45 -14.80
CA THR A 44 -43.87 27.61 -15.95
C THR A 44 -42.96 27.59 -17.19
N THR A 45 -42.89 26.35 -17.74
CA THR A 45 -42.98 25.89 -19.15
C THR A 45 -41.74 26.01 -20.05
N ALA A 46 -41.18 24.91 -20.50
CA ALA A 46 -41.35 24.32 -21.83
C ALA A 46 -40.26 23.21 -22.09
N THR A 47 -40.74 22.02 -22.43
CA THR A 47 -39.93 20.94 -23.00
C THR A 47 -39.61 21.21 -24.46
N PRO A 48 -38.42 20.91 -24.96
CA PRO A 48 -38.30 20.19 -26.21
C PRO A 48 -37.55 18.88 -26.08
N ALA A 49 -38.09 17.87 -26.70
CA ALA A 49 -37.48 16.58 -26.93
C ALA A 49 -36.17 16.76 -27.72
N THR A 50 -35.08 16.18 -27.18
CA THR A 50 -33.86 16.06 -27.94
C THR A 50 -33.37 14.63 -27.88
N THR A 51 -33.24 14.07 -29.03
CA THR A 51 -32.68 12.83 -29.52
C THR A 51 -31.52 12.32 -28.68
N ALA A 52 -31.66 11.09 -28.14
CA ALA A 52 -30.60 10.37 -27.50
C ALA A 52 -29.53 9.96 -28.54
N THR A 53 -28.43 10.67 -28.58
CA THR A 53 -27.21 10.24 -29.24
C THR A 53 -26.45 9.36 -28.23
N ALA A 54 -26.26 8.09 -28.58
CA ALA A 54 -25.45 7.15 -27.82
C ALA A 54 -24.02 7.71 -27.70
N ALA A 55 -23.66 8.18 -26.52
CA ALA A 55 -22.28 8.51 -26.20
C ALA A 55 -21.51 7.18 -26.01
N THR A 56 -20.70 6.85 -26.97
CA THR A 56 -19.62 5.86 -26.81
C THR A 56 -18.68 6.38 -25.74
N THR A 57 -18.72 5.76 -24.58
CA THR A 57 -17.79 6.06 -23.47
C THR A 57 -16.39 5.59 -23.91
N ALA A 58 -15.58 6.52 -24.42
CA ALA A 58 -14.15 6.28 -24.60
C ALA A 58 -13.53 6.12 -23.20
N ALA A 59 -12.79 5.05 -22.99
CA ALA A 59 -11.96 4.85 -21.79
C ALA A 59 -11.02 6.06 -21.62
N PRO A 60 -10.79 6.55 -20.38
CA PRO A 60 -9.87 7.65 -20.14
C PRO A 60 -8.48 7.28 -20.66
N ALA A 61 -7.97 8.09 -21.58
CA ALA A 61 -6.60 8.01 -22.05
C ALA A 61 -5.70 8.57 -20.90
N ALA A 62 -4.65 7.85 -20.56
CA ALA A 62 -3.58 8.40 -19.73
C ALA A 62 -2.97 9.59 -20.50
N ASN A 63 -3.31 10.81 -20.08
CA ASN A 63 -2.72 12.04 -20.63
C ASN A 63 -1.40 12.30 -19.88
N GLY A 64 -0.33 11.61 -20.30
CA GLY A 64 1.01 11.90 -19.85
C GLY A 64 1.52 13.20 -20.45
N THR A 65 1.59 14.28 -19.67
CA THR A 65 2.50 15.39 -19.92
C THR A 65 3.66 15.29 -18.93
N GLY A 66 4.37 14.15 -19.00
CA GLY A 66 5.51 13.90 -18.14
C GLY A 66 6.74 14.70 -18.57
N THR A 67 7.40 15.36 -17.62
CA THR A 67 8.76 15.86 -17.80
C THR A 67 9.73 14.69 -17.65
N THR A 68 10.19 14.15 -18.76
CA THR A 68 11.27 13.16 -18.77
C THR A 68 12.62 13.84 -18.66
N SER A 69 13.45 13.40 -17.69
CA SER A 69 14.89 13.60 -17.78
C SER A 69 15.46 12.43 -18.60
N PRO A 70 15.97 12.64 -19.83
CA PRO A 70 16.31 11.57 -20.77
C PRO A 70 17.33 10.53 -20.27
N ASP A 71 18.18 10.92 -19.32
CA ASP A 71 19.26 10.07 -18.80
C ASP A 71 18.90 9.25 -17.55
N SER A 72 17.78 9.53 -16.87
CA SER A 72 17.46 8.90 -15.59
C SER A 72 16.49 7.73 -15.69
N GLY A 73 15.79 7.55 -16.82
CA GLY A 73 14.69 6.60 -16.96
C GLY A 73 13.48 6.92 -16.06
N LEU A 74 13.53 8.03 -15.31
CA LEU A 74 12.49 8.44 -14.38
C LEU A 74 11.44 9.29 -15.10
N GLN A 75 10.17 8.96 -14.87
CA GLN A 75 9.02 9.64 -15.45
C GLN A 75 8.02 10.00 -14.35
N HIS A 76 7.47 11.21 -14.42
CA HIS A 76 6.36 11.67 -13.58
C HIS A 76 5.10 11.63 -14.41
N GLU A 77 4.11 10.92 -13.92
CA GLU A 77 2.86 10.66 -14.62
C GLU A 77 1.66 10.93 -13.72
N THR A 78 0.51 11.10 -14.30
CA THR A 78 -0.76 11.23 -13.59
C THR A 78 -1.78 10.23 -14.10
N PHE A 79 -2.61 9.72 -13.21
CA PHE A 79 -3.74 8.86 -13.51
C PHE A 79 -5.01 9.44 -12.92
N THR A 80 -6.07 9.54 -13.71
CA THR A 80 -7.38 9.96 -13.22
C THR A 80 -8.28 8.75 -13.12
N THR A 81 -8.75 8.47 -11.91
CA THR A 81 -9.68 7.36 -11.61
C THR A 81 -11.08 7.62 -12.17
N ALA A 82 -11.94 6.61 -12.17
CA ALA A 82 -13.31 6.72 -12.65
C ALA A 82 -14.17 7.73 -11.85
N ASP A 83 -13.84 7.95 -10.57
CA ASP A 83 -14.52 8.95 -9.72
C ASP A 83 -13.90 10.36 -9.82
N GLY A 84 -12.88 10.55 -10.69
CA GLY A 84 -12.22 11.84 -10.93
C GLY A 84 -11.06 12.15 -9.97
N THR A 85 -10.68 11.21 -9.08
CA THR A 85 -9.50 11.38 -8.22
C THR A 85 -8.24 11.32 -9.08
N VAL A 86 -7.35 12.29 -8.90
CA VAL A 86 -6.05 12.34 -9.57
C VAL A 86 -5.00 11.68 -8.68
N ILE A 87 -4.22 10.79 -9.24
CA ILE A 87 -3.10 10.09 -8.60
C ILE A 87 -1.84 10.40 -9.37
N ASP A 88 -0.91 11.10 -8.74
CA ASP A 88 0.44 11.28 -9.26
C ASP A 88 1.25 10.02 -8.98
N TYR A 89 2.11 9.63 -9.92
CA TYR A 89 3.01 8.49 -9.72
C TYR A 89 4.33 8.67 -10.43
N VAL A 90 5.35 8.01 -9.92
CA VAL A 90 6.69 7.98 -10.49
C VAL A 90 6.94 6.63 -11.11
N MET A 91 7.49 6.63 -12.33
CA MET A 91 7.88 5.41 -13.02
C MET A 91 9.38 5.39 -13.32
N VAL A 92 9.94 4.19 -13.33
CA VAL A 92 11.23 3.89 -13.96
C VAL A 92 10.96 2.95 -15.13
N VAL A 93 11.30 3.38 -16.32
CA VAL A 93 11.15 2.59 -17.54
C VAL A 93 12.52 2.37 -18.18
N PRO A 94 13.03 1.14 -18.24
CA PRO A 94 14.30 0.84 -18.91
C PRO A 94 14.25 1.26 -20.39
N PRO A 95 15.37 1.77 -20.96
CA PRO A 95 15.39 2.27 -22.34
C PRO A 95 14.94 1.24 -23.41
N ASP A 96 15.23 -0.03 -23.15
CA ASP A 96 14.88 -1.13 -24.08
C ASP A 96 13.49 -1.72 -23.83
N ARG A 97 12.73 -1.14 -22.89
CA ARG A 97 11.40 -1.63 -22.53
C ARG A 97 10.34 -1.10 -23.49
N GLU A 98 9.83 -1.96 -24.35
CA GLU A 98 8.79 -1.61 -25.31
C GLU A 98 7.39 -1.58 -24.67
N VAL A 99 6.60 -0.55 -25.01
CA VAL A 99 5.18 -0.44 -24.66
C VAL A 99 4.40 -1.61 -25.27
N GLY A 100 3.50 -2.19 -24.48
CA GLY A 100 2.68 -3.34 -24.89
C GLY A 100 3.41 -4.69 -24.87
N LYS A 101 4.69 -4.73 -24.56
CA LYS A 101 5.43 -5.98 -24.36
C LYS A 101 5.34 -6.44 -22.91
N GLU A 102 5.15 -7.74 -22.73
CA GLU A 102 5.17 -8.38 -21.42
C GLU A 102 6.57 -8.36 -20.80
N GLY A 103 6.64 -8.20 -19.47
CA GLY A 103 7.89 -8.25 -18.72
C GLY A 103 7.69 -7.94 -17.25
N LYS A 104 8.78 -7.89 -16.51
CA LYS A 104 8.76 -7.71 -15.07
C LYS A 104 8.36 -6.27 -14.69
N VAL A 105 7.36 -6.12 -13.81
CA VAL A 105 6.84 -4.83 -13.34
C VAL A 105 6.67 -4.87 -11.83
N VAL A 106 7.33 -3.95 -11.12
CA VAL A 106 7.18 -3.74 -9.68
C VAL A 106 6.21 -2.59 -9.45
N PHE A 107 5.21 -2.83 -8.60
CA PHE A 107 4.36 -1.79 -8.04
C PHE A 107 4.79 -1.55 -6.59
N ALA A 108 5.36 -0.38 -6.29
CA ALA A 108 6.03 -0.11 -5.02
C ALA A 108 5.41 1.06 -4.27
N PHE A 109 4.92 0.84 -3.05
CA PHE A 109 4.37 1.91 -2.22
C PHE A 109 5.45 2.66 -1.45
N PRO A 110 5.44 4.02 -1.48
CA PRO A 110 6.42 4.85 -0.80
C PRO A 110 6.18 4.92 0.72
N PRO A 111 7.18 5.33 1.51
CA PRO A 111 7.07 5.49 2.96
C PRO A 111 6.32 6.77 3.38
N GLY A 112 6.25 7.00 4.68
CA GLY A 112 5.82 8.25 5.32
C GLY A 112 4.41 8.66 4.94
N GLY A 113 4.26 9.92 4.50
CA GLY A 113 2.99 10.47 4.02
C GLY A 113 2.61 10.02 2.61
N GLN A 114 3.49 9.28 1.95
CA GLN A 114 3.29 8.81 0.56
C GLN A 114 3.04 9.96 -0.43
N ASP A 115 3.56 11.16 -0.14
CA ASP A 115 3.54 12.29 -1.07
C ASP A 115 4.49 12.07 -2.27
N LEU A 116 4.37 12.94 -3.28
CA LEU A 116 5.14 12.79 -4.52
C LEU A 116 6.65 12.91 -4.31
N ASP A 117 7.11 13.85 -3.46
CA ASP A 117 8.52 14.03 -3.16
C ASP A 117 9.12 12.81 -2.46
N THR A 118 8.40 12.25 -1.48
CA THR A 118 8.77 11.00 -0.80
C THR A 118 8.80 9.83 -1.77
N THR A 119 7.83 9.78 -2.70
CA THR A 119 7.75 8.76 -3.75
C THR A 119 8.97 8.82 -4.66
N GLU A 120 9.31 10.00 -5.17
CA GLU A 120 10.47 10.20 -6.02
C GLU A 120 11.78 9.83 -5.31
N ASN A 121 11.93 10.27 -4.06
CA ASN A 121 13.13 9.99 -3.26
C ASN A 121 13.35 8.48 -3.06
N VAL A 122 12.31 7.72 -2.74
CA VAL A 122 12.45 6.27 -2.54
C VAL A 122 12.68 5.54 -3.86
N VAL A 123 12.04 5.98 -4.95
CA VAL A 123 12.28 5.39 -6.28
C VAL A 123 13.72 5.61 -6.68
N ASN A 124 14.24 6.83 -6.58
CA ASN A 124 15.63 7.14 -6.89
C ASN A 124 16.63 6.39 -6.01
N GLY A 125 16.36 6.30 -4.70
CA GLY A 125 17.31 5.76 -3.74
C GLY A 125 17.31 4.23 -3.62
N ARG A 126 16.22 3.56 -4.01
CA ARG A 126 16.05 2.12 -3.74
C ARG A 126 15.72 1.28 -4.97
N TRP A 127 15.01 1.85 -5.96
CA TRP A 127 14.46 1.06 -7.04
C TRP A 127 15.13 1.28 -8.39
N ARG A 128 15.44 2.54 -8.74
CA ARG A 128 15.81 2.96 -10.08
C ARG A 128 17.00 2.20 -10.68
N ASP A 129 18.14 2.23 -10.00
CA ASP A 129 19.39 1.72 -10.60
C ASP A 129 19.33 0.22 -10.91
N GLU A 130 18.77 -0.57 -9.99
CA GLU A 130 18.60 -2.01 -10.21
C GLU A 130 17.47 -2.31 -11.21
N ALA A 131 16.41 -1.50 -11.26
CA ALA A 131 15.37 -1.63 -12.27
C ALA A 131 15.94 -1.44 -13.68
N LEU A 132 16.70 -0.36 -13.90
CA LEU A 132 17.36 -0.09 -15.19
C LEU A 132 18.32 -1.21 -15.57
N LYS A 133 19.17 -1.66 -14.64
CA LYS A 133 20.13 -2.74 -14.83
C LYS A 133 19.48 -4.09 -15.19
N ARG A 134 18.33 -4.40 -14.58
CA ARG A 134 17.64 -5.69 -14.75
C ARG A 134 16.52 -5.68 -15.77
N GLY A 135 16.22 -4.53 -16.36
CA GLY A 135 15.14 -4.38 -17.33
C GLY A 135 13.73 -4.43 -16.74
N TRP A 136 13.56 -4.04 -15.46
CA TRP A 136 12.26 -4.02 -14.79
C TRP A 136 11.63 -2.64 -14.86
N VAL A 137 10.32 -2.58 -15.10
CA VAL A 137 9.56 -1.35 -14.87
C VAL A 137 9.22 -1.25 -13.39
N VAL A 138 9.38 -0.06 -12.82
CA VAL A 138 8.93 0.27 -11.46
C VAL A 138 7.86 1.34 -11.55
N VAL A 139 6.79 1.18 -10.79
CA VAL A 139 5.72 2.17 -10.65
C VAL A 139 5.49 2.43 -9.16
N SER A 140 5.53 3.67 -8.76
CA SER A 140 5.31 4.06 -7.37
C SER A 140 4.28 5.20 -7.29
N PRO A 141 3.07 4.95 -6.76
CA PRO A 141 2.03 5.97 -6.68
C PRO A 141 2.22 6.85 -5.44
N ALA A 142 2.01 8.16 -5.59
CA ALA A 142 1.77 9.03 -4.46
C ALA A 142 0.35 8.82 -3.92
N ALA A 143 0.16 9.01 -2.61
CA ALA A 143 -1.16 8.88 -2.01
C ALA A 143 -2.10 9.99 -2.48
N PRO A 144 -3.35 9.67 -2.83
CA PRO A 144 -4.34 10.68 -3.15
C PRO A 144 -4.77 11.45 -1.87
N GLU A 145 -5.48 12.57 -2.04
CA GLU A 145 -5.98 13.38 -0.92
C GLU A 145 -6.84 12.59 0.08
N SER A 146 -7.46 11.48 -0.35
CA SER A 146 -8.26 10.60 0.51
C SER A 146 -7.46 9.91 1.61
N GLY A 147 -6.12 9.87 1.52
CA GLY A 147 -5.19 9.34 2.51
C GLY A 147 -4.30 8.22 1.99
N LEU A 148 -3.57 7.59 2.92
CA LEU A 148 -2.57 6.58 2.61
C LEU A 148 -3.20 5.27 2.09
N TYR A 149 -2.47 4.53 1.26
CA TYR A 149 -2.95 3.31 0.61
C TYR A 149 -3.22 2.12 1.55
N TYR A 150 -2.77 2.15 2.78
CA TYR A 150 -3.18 1.15 3.76
C TYR A 150 -4.59 1.41 4.34
N SER A 151 -5.27 2.52 3.94
CA SER A 151 -6.67 2.77 4.27
C SER A 151 -7.60 2.39 3.11
N ASP A 152 -8.82 1.93 3.43
CA ASP A 152 -9.82 1.55 2.42
C ASP A 152 -10.19 2.71 1.48
N LYS A 153 -10.07 3.95 1.97
CA LYS A 153 -10.38 5.15 1.19
C LYS A 153 -9.52 5.28 -0.06
N SER A 154 -8.26 4.86 0.03
CA SER A 154 -7.28 4.99 -1.06
C SER A 154 -6.94 3.65 -1.70
N ALA A 155 -6.96 2.54 -0.93
CA ALA A 155 -6.73 1.20 -1.45
C ALA A 155 -7.67 0.83 -2.63
N LYS A 156 -8.89 1.36 -2.65
CA LYS A 156 -9.87 1.14 -3.71
C LYS A 156 -9.40 1.58 -5.10
N TYR A 157 -8.43 2.48 -5.20
CA TYR A 157 -7.91 2.99 -6.47
C TYR A 157 -6.79 2.11 -7.06
N VAL A 158 -6.21 1.22 -6.25
CA VAL A 158 -5.11 0.36 -6.68
C VAL A 158 -5.47 -0.48 -7.92
N PRO A 159 -6.63 -1.15 -8.02
CA PRO A 159 -6.98 -1.93 -9.21
C PRO A 159 -7.03 -1.11 -10.50
N GLU A 160 -7.63 0.10 -10.45
CA GLU A 160 -7.73 0.95 -11.63
C GLU A 160 -6.35 1.38 -12.14
N LEU A 161 -5.44 1.75 -11.21
CA LEU A 161 -4.08 2.12 -11.56
C LEU A 161 -3.28 0.92 -12.09
N LEU A 162 -3.40 -0.26 -11.47
CA LEU A 162 -2.78 -1.49 -11.97
C LEU A 162 -3.27 -1.84 -13.39
N ASP A 163 -4.57 -1.65 -13.67
CA ASP A 163 -5.13 -1.88 -15.00
C ASP A 163 -4.59 -0.90 -16.05
N ALA A 164 -4.43 0.37 -15.66
CA ALA A 164 -3.84 1.39 -16.53
C ALA A 164 -2.38 1.07 -16.86
N ILE A 165 -1.59 0.69 -15.85
CA ILE A 165 -0.18 0.30 -16.03
C ILE A 165 -0.07 -0.97 -16.87
N ALA A 166 -0.90 -2.00 -16.61
CA ALA A 166 -0.87 -3.26 -17.36
C ALA A 166 -1.19 -3.09 -18.86
N LYS A 167 -1.99 -2.09 -19.22
CA LYS A 167 -2.24 -1.76 -20.66
C LYS A 167 -0.98 -1.23 -21.35
N GLN A 168 -0.17 -0.45 -20.64
CA GLN A 168 1.04 0.16 -21.19
C GLN A 168 2.26 -0.77 -21.05
N TYR A 169 2.42 -1.39 -19.90
CA TYR A 169 3.50 -2.31 -19.55
C TYR A 169 2.93 -3.60 -18.94
N PRO A 170 2.46 -4.53 -19.76
CA PRO A 170 1.89 -5.79 -19.28
C PRO A 170 2.88 -6.52 -18.38
N PRO A 171 2.48 -6.87 -17.13
CA PRO A 171 3.35 -7.64 -16.25
C PRO A 171 3.41 -9.10 -16.69
N GLU A 172 4.57 -9.73 -16.50
CA GLU A 172 4.83 -11.12 -16.85
C GLU A 172 3.79 -12.06 -16.24
N GLY A 173 3.12 -12.87 -17.06
CA GLY A 173 2.02 -13.75 -16.64
C GLY A 173 0.83 -13.02 -16.03
N GLY A 174 0.65 -11.73 -16.34
CA GLY A 174 -0.46 -10.92 -15.86
C GLY A 174 -0.37 -10.48 -14.37
N LYS A 175 0.75 -10.77 -13.69
CA LYS A 175 0.91 -10.48 -12.25
C LYS A 175 2.10 -9.56 -11.99
N PHE A 176 1.87 -8.54 -11.17
CA PHE A 176 2.89 -7.61 -10.69
C PHE A 176 3.73 -8.23 -9.57
N ASP A 177 4.94 -7.74 -9.44
CA ASP A 177 5.70 -7.84 -8.20
C ASP A 177 5.36 -6.63 -7.32
N LEU A 178 5.27 -6.81 -6.00
CA LEU A 178 4.81 -5.78 -5.08
C LEU A 178 5.91 -5.39 -4.11
N GLY A 179 6.11 -4.10 -3.92
CA GLY A 179 7.09 -3.56 -2.99
C GLY A 179 6.49 -2.53 -2.03
N GLY A 180 7.17 -2.29 -0.91
CA GLY A 180 6.77 -1.22 -0.02
C GLY A 180 7.71 -1.01 1.15
N VAL A 181 7.77 0.23 1.64
CA VAL A 181 8.63 0.60 2.76
C VAL A 181 7.83 1.35 3.83
N SER A 182 7.94 0.93 5.11
CA SER A 182 7.26 1.57 6.25
C SER A 182 5.74 1.60 6.04
N ASN A 183 5.10 2.79 6.04
CA ASN A 183 3.68 2.92 5.68
C ASN A 183 3.38 2.32 4.30
N GLY A 184 4.33 2.38 3.36
CA GLY A 184 4.23 1.68 2.09
C GLY A 184 4.29 0.15 2.22
N GLY A 185 5.01 -0.36 3.21
CA GLY A 185 5.00 -1.78 3.54
C GLY A 185 3.65 -2.26 4.04
N LEU A 186 2.97 -1.47 4.89
CA LEU A 186 1.58 -1.72 5.31
C LEU A 186 0.62 -1.66 4.11
N SER A 187 0.82 -0.65 3.23
CA SER A 187 0.03 -0.50 2.00
C SER A 187 0.21 -1.69 1.05
N ALA A 188 1.43 -2.20 0.93
CA ALA A 188 1.73 -3.36 0.09
C ALA A 188 1.07 -4.63 0.64
N PHE A 189 1.13 -4.88 1.96
CA PHE A 189 0.39 -5.98 2.56
C PHE A 189 -1.12 -5.85 2.31
N LYS A 190 -1.68 -4.65 2.53
CA LYS A 190 -3.10 -4.42 2.25
C LYS A 190 -3.46 -4.71 0.79
N ALA A 191 -2.70 -4.19 -0.16
CA ALA A 191 -2.94 -4.45 -1.58
C ALA A 191 -2.85 -5.96 -1.93
N ALA A 192 -1.86 -6.68 -1.37
CA ALA A 192 -1.73 -8.12 -1.56
C ALA A 192 -2.89 -8.92 -0.96
N LEU A 193 -3.45 -8.47 0.17
CA LEU A 193 -4.58 -9.11 0.84
C LEU A 193 -5.93 -8.78 0.18
N ASP A 194 -6.07 -7.57 -0.36
CA ASP A 194 -7.30 -7.14 -1.02
C ASP A 194 -7.41 -7.70 -2.46
N TYR A 195 -6.26 -7.82 -3.18
CA TYR A 195 -6.20 -8.19 -4.60
C TYR A 195 -5.12 -9.26 -4.86
N PRO A 196 -5.14 -10.42 -4.19
CA PRO A 196 -4.06 -11.41 -4.23
C PRO A 196 -3.81 -11.98 -5.62
N GLU A 197 -4.81 -12.01 -6.49
CA GLU A 197 -4.69 -12.50 -7.87
C GLU A 197 -3.83 -11.60 -8.77
N ARG A 198 -3.60 -10.35 -8.36
CA ARG A 198 -2.83 -9.36 -9.12
C ARG A 198 -1.32 -9.46 -8.89
N PHE A 199 -0.88 -10.18 -7.86
CA PHE A 199 0.50 -10.19 -7.41
C PHE A 199 1.09 -11.59 -7.35
N ARG A 200 2.40 -11.70 -7.53
CA ARG A 200 3.17 -12.95 -7.41
C ARG A 200 4.21 -12.91 -6.32
N SER A 201 4.70 -11.73 -5.96
CA SER A 201 5.64 -11.53 -4.87
C SER A 201 5.31 -10.27 -4.09
N LEU A 202 5.73 -10.24 -2.82
CA LEU A 202 5.63 -9.11 -1.92
C LEU A 202 6.95 -8.92 -1.19
N VAL A 203 7.61 -7.77 -1.37
CA VAL A 203 8.87 -7.43 -0.67
C VAL A 203 8.70 -6.13 0.09
N VAL A 204 8.93 -6.15 1.42
CA VAL A 204 8.72 -4.98 2.29
C VAL A 204 9.95 -4.72 3.19
N PHE A 205 10.22 -3.42 3.50
CA PHE A 205 11.42 -3.03 4.26
C PHE A 205 11.24 -1.73 5.09
N PRO A 206 10.64 -1.77 6.30
CA PRO A 206 9.86 -2.86 6.86
C PRO A 206 8.40 -2.85 6.41
N GLY A 207 7.68 -3.91 6.75
CA GLY A 207 6.25 -4.03 6.52
C GLY A 207 5.69 -5.30 7.15
N TYR A 208 4.40 -5.28 7.44
CA TYR A 208 3.64 -6.41 7.98
C TYR A 208 2.14 -6.23 7.73
N SER A 209 1.32 -7.25 7.96
CA SER A 209 -0.14 -7.08 7.94
C SER A 209 -0.59 -6.21 9.11
N GLN A 210 -1.43 -5.19 8.85
CA GLN A 210 -1.91 -4.26 9.88
C GLN A 210 -2.66 -4.94 11.02
N ASP A 211 -3.37 -6.03 10.74
CA ASP A 211 -4.05 -6.84 11.76
C ASP A 211 -3.08 -7.81 12.47
N GLY A 212 -1.78 -7.71 12.15
CA GLY A 212 -0.72 -8.50 12.75
C GLY A 212 -0.70 -9.97 12.30
N GLY A 213 -0.01 -10.80 13.09
CA GLY A 213 0.13 -12.22 12.80
C GLY A 213 -1.16 -13.03 12.91
N ASP A 214 -2.17 -12.53 13.62
CA ASP A 214 -3.46 -13.18 13.80
C ASP A 214 -4.47 -12.83 12.68
N ASP A 215 -4.06 -12.05 11.66
CA ASP A 215 -4.91 -11.67 10.54
C ASP A 215 -5.38 -12.89 9.75
N PRO A 216 -6.69 -13.22 9.76
CA PRO A 216 -7.22 -14.37 9.04
C PRO A 216 -7.07 -14.23 7.52
N ASN A 217 -6.88 -13.00 7.01
CA ASN A 217 -6.68 -12.75 5.59
C ASN A 217 -5.29 -13.15 5.10
N LEU A 218 -4.30 -13.38 5.98
CA LEU A 218 -2.99 -13.91 5.59
C LEU A 218 -3.10 -15.21 4.77
N SER A 219 -4.17 -15.98 4.96
CA SER A 219 -4.47 -17.16 4.15
C SER A 219 -4.65 -16.89 2.64
N LYS A 220 -4.92 -15.64 2.25
CA LYS A 220 -5.05 -15.22 0.83
C LYS A 220 -3.69 -15.15 0.12
N LEU A 221 -2.57 -15.07 0.86
CA LEU A 221 -1.22 -14.96 0.29
C LEU A 221 -0.62 -16.29 -0.17
N LYS A 222 -1.40 -17.37 -0.27
CA LYS A 222 -0.92 -18.73 -0.57
C LYS A 222 -0.09 -18.82 -1.86
N ASP A 223 -0.41 -18.01 -2.87
CA ASP A 223 0.24 -18.00 -4.19
C ASP A 223 1.15 -16.77 -4.37
N ILE A 224 1.51 -16.09 -3.28
CA ILE A 224 2.39 -14.91 -3.25
C ILE A 224 3.60 -15.25 -2.36
N GLY A 225 4.79 -15.22 -2.94
CA GLY A 225 6.00 -15.34 -2.13
C GLY A 225 6.29 -14.03 -1.40
N VAL A 226 6.64 -14.10 -0.12
CA VAL A 226 6.82 -12.93 0.75
C VAL A 226 8.26 -12.84 1.24
N ALA A 227 8.89 -11.67 1.10
CA ALA A 227 10.15 -11.35 1.75
C ALA A 227 10.02 -10.06 2.57
N MET A 228 10.45 -10.11 3.81
CA MET A 228 10.40 -8.99 4.75
C MET A 228 11.80 -8.69 5.26
N PHE A 229 12.16 -7.39 5.29
CA PHE A 229 13.37 -6.89 5.93
C PHE A 229 12.95 -5.97 7.07
N VAL A 230 13.60 -6.11 8.23
CA VAL A 230 13.32 -5.27 9.39
C VAL A 230 14.61 -5.01 10.18
N GLY A 231 14.76 -3.80 10.71
CA GLY A 231 15.88 -3.48 11.58
C GLY A 231 15.78 -4.21 12.93
N GLY A 232 16.92 -4.73 13.42
CA GLY A 232 16.98 -5.45 14.69
C GLY A 232 16.59 -4.59 15.91
N GLU A 233 16.84 -3.27 15.81
CA GLU A 233 16.52 -2.30 16.86
C GLU A 233 15.12 -1.68 16.72
N ASP A 234 14.43 -1.92 15.61
CA ASP A 234 13.04 -1.47 15.36
C ASP A 234 12.03 -2.41 16.02
N THR A 235 12.01 -2.43 17.35
CA THR A 235 11.39 -3.47 18.17
C THR A 235 9.92 -3.74 17.85
N GLY A 236 9.11 -2.70 17.65
CA GLY A 236 7.67 -2.86 17.33
C GLY A 236 7.43 -3.46 15.95
N TRP A 237 8.12 -2.96 14.94
CA TRP A 237 8.04 -3.46 13.57
C TRP A 237 8.63 -4.86 13.44
N ARG A 238 9.74 -5.12 14.12
CA ARG A 238 10.36 -6.44 14.19
C ARG A 238 9.39 -7.47 14.75
N GLN A 239 8.81 -7.21 15.93
CA GLN A 239 7.85 -8.11 16.54
C GLN A 239 6.65 -8.41 15.62
N ALA A 240 6.09 -7.38 14.98
CA ALA A 240 4.97 -7.55 14.06
C ALA A 240 5.36 -8.37 12.81
N SER A 241 6.57 -8.13 12.26
CA SER A 241 7.10 -8.91 11.13
C SER A 241 7.37 -10.37 11.51
N GLU A 242 7.93 -10.63 12.69
CA GLU A 242 8.18 -12.00 13.20
C GLU A 242 6.86 -12.77 13.40
N LEU A 243 5.81 -12.12 13.91
CA LEU A 243 4.47 -12.73 14.04
C LEU A 243 3.84 -13.02 12.67
N THR A 244 3.94 -12.08 11.73
CA THR A 244 3.45 -12.28 10.36
C THR A 244 4.19 -13.43 9.67
N GLU A 245 5.53 -13.46 9.77
CA GLU A 245 6.34 -14.57 9.22
C GLU A 245 5.93 -15.91 9.81
N LYS A 246 5.80 -15.97 11.14
CA LYS A 246 5.41 -17.20 11.84
C LYS A 246 4.09 -17.73 11.30
N THR A 247 3.07 -16.88 11.18
CA THR A 247 1.76 -17.29 10.69
C THR A 247 1.82 -17.78 9.24
N LEU A 248 2.56 -17.08 8.36
CA LEU A 248 2.73 -17.52 6.98
C LEU A 248 3.47 -18.87 6.89
N LYS A 249 4.49 -19.10 7.74
CA LYS A 249 5.18 -20.40 7.84
C LYS A 249 4.25 -21.51 8.35
N ASP A 250 3.44 -21.24 9.35
CA ASP A 250 2.48 -22.19 9.90
C ASP A 250 1.41 -22.58 8.84
N LEU A 251 1.09 -21.65 7.92
CA LEU A 251 0.24 -21.92 6.75
C LEU A 251 0.97 -22.67 5.62
N GLY A 252 2.28 -22.87 5.73
CA GLY A 252 3.10 -23.55 4.73
C GLY A 252 3.44 -22.69 3.51
N TYR A 253 3.39 -21.36 3.64
CA TYR A 253 3.62 -20.44 2.53
C TYR A 253 5.10 -20.08 2.40
N LYS A 254 5.49 -19.65 1.19
CA LYS A 254 6.85 -19.21 0.90
C LYS A 254 7.08 -17.83 1.50
N VAL A 255 7.80 -17.75 2.60
CA VAL A 255 8.11 -16.52 3.32
C VAL A 255 9.53 -16.54 3.85
N GLU A 256 10.20 -15.40 3.78
CA GLU A 256 11.50 -15.14 4.41
C GLU A 256 11.47 -13.81 5.17
N LEU A 257 12.08 -13.79 6.36
CA LEU A 257 12.29 -12.59 7.16
C LEU A 257 13.79 -12.40 7.38
N HIS A 258 14.28 -11.21 7.05
CA HIS A 258 15.65 -10.78 7.24
C HIS A 258 15.71 -9.70 8.33
N VAL A 259 16.18 -10.06 9.52
CA VAL A 259 16.46 -9.11 10.60
C VAL A 259 17.85 -8.55 10.39
N VAL A 260 17.95 -7.24 10.17
CA VAL A 260 19.23 -6.54 9.98
C VAL A 260 19.68 -5.99 11.33
N GLU A 261 20.52 -6.75 12.03
CA GLU A 261 20.99 -6.39 13.37
C GLU A 261 21.74 -5.06 13.35
N GLY A 262 21.59 -4.25 14.41
CA GLY A 262 22.17 -2.91 14.52
C GLY A 262 21.50 -1.84 13.65
N SER A 263 20.42 -2.16 12.96
CA SER A 263 19.63 -1.20 12.18
C SER A 263 18.33 -0.86 12.90
N GLY A 264 17.94 0.41 12.84
CA GLY A 264 16.62 0.89 13.26
C GLY A 264 15.57 0.77 12.17
N HIS A 265 14.57 1.65 12.19
CA HIS A 265 13.47 1.66 11.23
C HIS A 265 13.95 1.88 9.79
N ILE A 266 14.96 2.73 9.58
CA ILE A 266 15.61 2.92 8.28
C ILE A 266 16.81 1.97 8.21
N ILE A 267 16.78 1.03 7.27
CA ILE A 267 17.85 0.07 7.05
C ILE A 267 18.78 0.63 5.97
N GLU A 268 19.79 1.39 6.40
CA GLU A 268 20.70 2.08 5.47
C GLU A 268 21.51 1.11 4.61
N SER A 269 21.90 -0.03 5.18
CA SER A 269 22.69 -1.06 4.50
C SER A 269 21.90 -1.84 3.43
N LEU A 270 20.57 -1.77 3.44
CA LEU A 270 19.74 -2.47 2.46
C LEU A 270 19.81 -1.76 1.11
N THR A 271 20.21 -2.46 0.08
CA THR A 271 20.37 -1.93 -1.27
C THR A 271 19.21 -2.31 -2.19
N GLY A 272 19.09 -1.63 -3.34
CA GLY A 272 18.14 -2.05 -4.38
C GLY A 272 18.42 -3.48 -4.86
N ALA A 273 19.69 -3.90 -4.94
CA ALA A 273 20.05 -5.26 -5.33
C ALA A 273 19.45 -6.31 -4.38
N ASP A 274 19.50 -6.07 -3.06
CA ASP A 274 18.93 -6.98 -2.06
C ASP A 274 17.42 -7.14 -2.24
N LEU A 275 16.73 -6.04 -2.58
CA LEU A 275 15.27 -6.04 -2.80
C LEU A 275 14.89 -6.84 -4.04
N PHE A 276 15.58 -6.60 -5.17
CA PHE A 276 15.30 -7.34 -6.41
C PHE A 276 15.71 -8.81 -6.31
N ASP A 277 16.82 -9.12 -5.65
CA ASP A 277 17.24 -10.51 -5.40
C ASP A 277 16.22 -11.24 -4.53
N ALA A 278 15.66 -10.58 -3.50
CA ALA A 278 14.60 -11.13 -2.69
C ALA A 278 13.34 -11.37 -3.53
N MET A 279 12.92 -10.40 -4.36
CA MET A 279 11.79 -10.59 -5.28
C MET A 279 11.99 -11.81 -6.17
N GLU A 280 13.15 -11.93 -6.82
CA GLU A 280 13.44 -13.05 -7.71
C GLU A 280 13.47 -14.41 -6.98
N ARG A 281 13.93 -14.43 -5.72
CA ARG A 281 13.90 -15.67 -4.91
C ARG A 281 12.50 -16.09 -4.52
N VAL A 282 11.63 -15.14 -4.12
CA VAL A 282 10.29 -15.46 -3.61
C VAL A 282 9.23 -15.56 -4.68
N ARG A 283 9.44 -15.04 -5.88
CA ARG A 283 8.46 -15.14 -6.99
C ARG A 283 7.88 -16.53 -7.11
N ALA A 284 6.55 -16.62 -7.22
CA ALA A 284 5.78 -17.84 -7.40
C ALA A 284 5.47 -18.09 -8.88
#